data_7d7240ef480109657681e6520aba91f8
#
_entry.id   7d7240ef480109657681e6520aba91f8
#
_cell.length_a   1.000
_cell.length_b   1.000
_cell.length_c   1.000
_cell.angle_alpha   90.00
_cell.angle_beta   90.00
_cell.angle_gamma   90.00
#
_symmetry.space_group_name_H-M   'P 1'
#
loop_
_entity.id
_entity.type
_entity.pdbx_description
1 polymer ?
#
loop_
_entity_poly.entity_id
_entity_poly.type
_entity_poly.pdbx_seq_one_letter_code
_entity_poly.pdbx_strand_id
1 'polypeptide(L)'
;MGRGAVPTTHPLYIGNLGMHGAYACNMAVNECDLLFSIGTRFNDRITGKLHSFAPNAQIVHIDIDTAAISKNVQVDVPIVADAKEAVTKMLEYVTPCETGKWLDTIEDWKAEHPLKMKKKPIMTPQDVIEAINRIFDEAIIVTDVGQHQMFTAQFIEITEKKKLLMSGGLGTMGYGMPGAIGAKIGNPDTPVISISGDGGFQMNSQELATAVLEELPIISCIFNNNNLGMVRQWQKLFYGKRYSMTCLRSGAACRGKCGEVECPVYTPDFMKLADAYGAKGIHITKKEEIEPAFREAMKSTKTPYILEFDIDPEDLVYPMVKPGGTLEDLIMDC
;
A
#
# COMPACT_ATOMS: atom_id res chain seq x y z
N MET A 1 7.75 5.56 3.91
CA MET A 1 8.90 5.73 3.03
C MET A 1 10.04 4.77 3.35
N GLY A 2 10.34 4.45 4.60
CA GLY A 2 11.37 3.46 4.99
C GLY A 2 11.02 1.99 4.75
N ARG A 3 9.84 1.69 4.18
CA ARG A 3 9.45 0.31 3.88
C ARG A 3 10.42 -0.32 2.88
N GLY A 4 10.96 -1.49 3.21
CA GLY A 4 12.00 -2.16 2.45
C GLY A 4 13.42 -1.94 2.99
N ALA A 5 13.61 -1.09 4.00
CA ALA A 5 14.89 -1.02 4.72
C ALA A 5 15.19 -2.33 5.48
N VAL A 6 14.14 -3.01 5.94
CA VAL A 6 14.19 -4.36 6.50
C VAL A 6 13.25 -5.25 5.70
N PRO A 7 13.65 -6.46 5.29
CA PRO A 7 12.77 -7.41 4.61
C PRO A 7 11.53 -7.71 5.46
N THR A 8 10.35 -7.82 4.83
CA THR A 8 9.11 -8.15 5.56
C THR A 8 9.10 -9.58 6.11
N THR A 9 10.00 -10.43 5.59
CA THR A 9 10.23 -11.82 6.05
C THR A 9 11.18 -11.91 7.24
N HIS A 10 11.77 -10.79 7.68
CA HIS A 10 12.66 -10.79 8.84
C HIS A 10 11.86 -11.08 10.12
N PRO A 11 12.37 -11.96 11.04
CA PRO A 11 11.65 -12.35 12.25
C PRO A 11 11.22 -11.18 13.15
N LEU A 12 11.98 -10.09 13.17
CA LEU A 12 11.66 -8.89 13.96
C LEU A 12 10.80 -7.87 13.18
N TYR A 13 10.34 -8.19 11.97
CA TYR A 13 9.43 -7.32 11.26
C TYR A 13 8.01 -7.48 11.79
N ILE A 14 7.44 -6.39 12.34
CA ILE A 14 6.09 -6.43 12.94
C ILE A 14 5.02 -6.06 11.90
N GLY A 15 5.28 -5.06 11.05
CA GLY A 15 4.30 -4.58 10.08
C GLY A 15 4.39 -3.08 9.81
N ASN A 16 3.31 -2.52 9.27
CA ASN A 16 3.15 -1.09 9.09
C ASN A 16 2.54 -0.47 10.35
N LEU A 17 3.03 0.72 10.72
CA LEU A 17 2.49 1.57 11.78
C LEU A 17 1.47 2.55 11.21
N GLY A 18 0.51 2.95 12.02
CA GLY A 18 -0.36 4.10 11.80
C GLY A 18 -1.79 3.74 11.39
N MET A 19 -2.45 4.65 10.66
CA MET A 19 -3.88 4.59 10.36
C MET A 19 -4.34 3.26 9.75
N HIS A 20 -3.56 2.68 8.84
CA HIS A 20 -3.79 1.38 8.23
C HIS A 20 -2.70 0.37 8.62
N GLY A 21 -2.11 0.57 9.79
CA GLY A 21 -1.11 -0.32 10.37
C GLY A 21 -1.71 -1.62 10.89
N ALA A 22 -0.86 -2.64 11.06
CA ALA A 22 -1.25 -3.86 11.73
C ALA A 22 -1.53 -3.59 13.22
N TYR A 23 -2.49 -4.33 13.81
CA TYR A 23 -2.81 -4.20 15.23
C TYR A 23 -1.56 -4.31 16.11
N ALA A 24 -0.80 -5.40 15.96
CA ALA A 24 0.42 -5.63 16.72
C ALA A 24 1.45 -4.50 16.60
N CYS A 25 1.57 -3.87 15.41
CA CYS A 25 2.50 -2.76 15.20
C CYS A 25 2.06 -1.48 15.92
N ASN A 26 0.77 -1.17 15.90
CA ASN A 26 0.22 -0.02 16.60
C ASN A 26 0.32 -0.20 18.12
N MET A 27 -0.01 -1.38 18.63
CA MET A 27 0.12 -1.71 20.05
C MET A 27 1.59 -1.70 20.51
N ALA A 28 2.51 -2.22 19.67
CA ALA A 28 3.94 -2.20 20.00
C ALA A 28 4.47 -0.76 20.17
N VAL A 29 4.00 0.19 19.38
CA VAL A 29 4.38 1.60 19.55
C VAL A 29 3.68 2.23 20.75
N ASN A 30 2.44 1.85 21.03
CA ASN A 30 1.69 2.38 22.16
C ASN A 30 2.28 1.94 23.52
N GLU A 31 2.75 0.70 23.62
CA GLU A 31 3.21 0.07 24.85
C GLU A 31 4.73 0.08 25.07
N CYS A 32 5.52 0.49 24.04
CA CYS A 32 6.97 0.46 24.18
C CYS A 32 7.47 1.50 25.19
N ASP A 33 8.61 1.19 25.83
CA ASP A 33 9.36 2.08 26.71
C ASP A 33 10.41 2.91 25.95
N LEU A 34 10.84 2.42 24.77
CA LEU A 34 11.77 3.09 23.88
C LEU A 34 11.27 3.04 22.44
N LEU A 35 11.10 4.20 21.82
CA LEU A 35 10.79 4.34 20.39
C LEU A 35 12.02 4.89 19.67
N PHE A 36 12.67 4.04 18.90
CA PHE A 36 13.81 4.43 18.08
C PHE A 36 13.36 4.71 16.65
N SER A 37 13.44 5.96 16.23
CA SER A 37 12.91 6.44 14.95
C SER A 37 14.00 6.94 14.02
N ILE A 38 13.97 6.51 12.76
CA ILE A 38 14.93 6.90 11.73
C ILE A 38 14.18 7.47 10.53
N GLY A 39 14.41 8.75 10.20
CA GLY A 39 13.83 9.43 9.04
C GLY A 39 12.32 9.54 9.06
N THR A 40 11.68 9.55 10.22
CA THR A 40 10.23 9.59 10.40
C THR A 40 9.75 11.01 10.64
N ARG A 41 8.82 11.50 9.84
CA ARG A 41 8.25 12.84 10.02
C ARG A 41 7.12 12.92 11.05
N PHE A 42 6.72 11.81 11.66
CA PHE A 42 5.63 11.72 12.64
C PHE A 42 4.36 12.47 12.17
N ASN A 43 3.92 12.17 10.95
CA ASN A 43 2.72 12.77 10.40
C ASN A 43 1.45 12.12 10.99
N ASP A 44 0.29 12.75 10.78
CA ASP A 44 -1.01 12.34 11.31
C ASP A 44 -1.45 10.92 10.88
N ARG A 45 -0.96 10.43 9.74
CA ARG A 45 -1.23 9.05 9.26
C ARG A 45 -0.52 7.99 10.09
N ILE A 46 0.54 8.39 10.82
CA ILE A 46 1.32 7.51 11.68
C ILE A 46 0.91 7.70 13.14
N THR A 47 0.81 8.95 13.60
CA THR A 47 0.66 9.25 15.02
C THR A 47 -0.78 9.15 15.53
N GLY A 48 -1.77 9.33 14.67
CA GLY A 48 -3.12 9.58 15.14
C GLY A 48 -3.14 10.80 16.07
N LYS A 49 -3.76 10.69 17.24
CA LYS A 49 -3.83 11.74 18.26
C LYS A 49 -2.47 11.94 18.94
N LEU A 50 -1.80 13.05 18.66
CA LEU A 50 -0.43 13.32 19.10
C LEU A 50 -0.18 13.13 20.61
N HIS A 51 -1.08 13.58 21.47
CA HIS A 51 -0.92 13.47 22.92
C HIS A 51 -0.94 12.03 23.47
N SER A 52 -1.38 11.09 22.67
CA SER A 52 -1.48 9.68 23.03
C SER A 52 -0.55 8.81 22.20
N PHE A 53 0.35 9.40 21.44
CA PHE A 53 1.31 8.65 20.63
C PHE A 53 2.51 8.24 21.47
N ALA A 54 2.78 6.93 21.57
CA ALA A 54 3.88 6.35 22.33
C ALA A 54 4.00 6.96 23.75
N PRO A 55 2.92 6.94 24.58
CA PRO A 55 2.83 7.76 25.78
C PRO A 55 3.85 7.42 26.87
N ASN A 56 4.38 6.21 26.83
CA ASN A 56 5.32 5.68 27.84
C ASN A 56 6.77 5.64 27.33
N ALA A 57 6.99 5.96 26.05
CA ALA A 57 8.28 5.77 25.41
C ALA A 57 9.22 6.97 25.58
N GLN A 58 10.49 6.71 25.80
CA GLN A 58 11.55 7.64 25.43
C GLN A 58 11.74 7.59 23.91
N ILE A 59 11.80 8.75 23.27
CA ILE A 59 11.88 8.85 21.81
C ILE A 59 13.25 9.27 21.36
N VAL A 60 13.96 8.37 20.69
CA VAL A 60 15.21 8.65 19.96
C VAL A 60 14.86 8.90 18.51
N HIS A 61 15.28 10.03 17.95
CA HIS A 61 14.99 10.38 16.57
C HIS A 61 16.25 10.76 15.80
N ILE A 62 16.56 9.97 14.79
CA ILE A 62 17.60 10.25 13.80
C ILE A 62 16.93 10.86 12.56
N ASP A 63 17.32 12.06 12.19
CA ASP A 63 16.93 12.68 10.92
C ASP A 63 18.06 13.60 10.42
N ILE A 64 18.20 13.70 9.10
CA ILE A 64 19.17 14.61 8.49
C ILE A 64 18.65 16.05 8.48
N ASP A 65 17.34 16.24 8.54
CA ASP A 65 16.68 17.55 8.58
C ASP A 65 16.44 17.99 10.02
N THR A 66 17.17 19.00 10.46
CA THR A 66 17.00 19.61 11.78
C THR A 66 15.57 20.11 12.04
N ALA A 67 14.85 20.52 10.98
CA ALA A 67 13.47 21.01 11.09
C ALA A 67 12.45 19.89 11.32
N ALA A 68 12.81 18.62 11.11
CA ALA A 68 11.96 17.47 11.39
C ALA A 68 11.99 17.09 12.88
N ILE A 69 13.08 17.36 13.58
CA ILE A 69 13.27 17.02 14.99
C ILE A 69 12.29 17.82 15.89
N SER A 70 11.58 17.11 16.74
CA SER A 70 10.56 17.66 17.67
C SER A 70 9.48 18.53 17.02
N LYS A 71 9.27 18.40 15.71
CA LYS A 71 8.26 19.18 14.98
C LYS A 71 6.82 18.80 15.36
N ASN A 72 6.53 17.53 15.43
CA ASN A 72 5.20 16.99 15.72
C ASN A 72 5.17 16.23 17.04
N VAL A 73 6.17 15.42 17.32
CA VAL A 73 6.31 14.63 18.53
C VAL A 73 7.57 15.13 19.28
N GLN A 74 7.44 15.35 20.59
CA GLN A 74 8.60 15.73 21.42
C GLN A 74 9.62 14.58 21.43
N VAL A 75 10.87 14.91 21.17
CA VAL A 75 11.98 13.94 21.09
C VAL A 75 12.87 14.10 22.32
N ASP A 76 13.18 12.98 22.99
CA ASP A 76 14.06 12.97 24.16
C ASP A 76 15.53 12.99 23.75
N VAL A 77 15.89 12.22 22.73
CA VAL A 77 17.27 12.12 22.22
C VAL A 77 17.31 12.44 20.72
N PRO A 78 17.58 13.70 20.35
CA PRO A 78 17.72 14.09 18.95
C PRO A 78 19.10 13.74 18.39
N ILE A 79 19.15 13.16 17.20
CA ILE A 79 20.40 12.85 16.48
C ILE A 79 20.27 13.41 15.05
N VAL A 80 20.94 14.52 14.79
CA VAL A 80 21.00 15.13 13.45
C VAL A 80 22.17 14.54 12.68
N ALA A 81 21.86 13.57 11.81
CA ALA A 81 22.89 12.86 11.04
C ALA A 81 22.27 12.10 9.85
N ASP A 82 23.12 11.72 8.90
CA ASP A 82 22.77 10.68 7.93
C ASP A 82 22.48 9.36 8.65
N ALA A 83 21.41 8.68 8.22
CA ALA A 83 20.94 7.46 8.88
C ALA A 83 22.01 6.35 8.88
N LYS A 84 22.76 6.19 7.77
CA LYS A 84 23.81 5.17 7.67
C LYS A 84 24.97 5.47 8.59
N GLU A 85 25.40 6.71 8.63
CA GLU A 85 26.51 7.15 9.50
C GLU A 85 26.14 6.98 10.97
N ALA A 86 24.94 7.43 11.36
CA ALA A 86 24.46 7.30 12.74
C ALA A 86 24.36 5.84 13.17
N VAL A 87 23.70 4.98 12.39
CA VAL A 87 23.55 3.57 12.72
C VAL A 87 24.89 2.84 12.75
N THR A 88 25.79 3.12 11.80
CA THR A 88 27.13 2.52 11.78
C THR A 88 27.91 2.84 13.06
N LYS A 89 27.85 4.10 13.50
CA LYS A 89 28.53 4.52 14.73
C LYS A 89 27.88 3.95 15.99
N MET A 90 26.56 3.84 16.01
CA MET A 90 25.82 3.25 17.14
C MET A 90 26.16 1.77 17.35
N LEU A 91 26.42 1.02 16.27
CA LEU A 91 26.80 -0.40 16.37
C LEU A 91 28.09 -0.64 17.18
N GLU A 92 28.92 0.38 17.37
CA GLU A 92 30.11 0.29 18.22
C GLU A 92 29.77 0.25 19.73
N TYR A 93 28.57 0.69 20.11
CA TYR A 93 28.15 0.88 21.50
C TYR A 93 27.00 -0.01 21.94
N VAL A 94 26.19 -0.52 21.00
CA VAL A 94 25.01 -1.33 21.36
C VAL A 94 25.43 -2.74 21.76
N THR A 95 24.75 -3.25 22.76
CA THR A 95 24.87 -4.65 23.20
C THR A 95 23.49 -5.33 23.09
N PRO A 96 23.44 -6.66 22.89
CA PRO A 96 22.17 -7.38 22.89
C PRO A 96 21.37 -7.14 24.19
N CYS A 97 20.07 -6.94 24.05
CA CYS A 97 19.15 -6.76 25.17
C CYS A 97 18.25 -7.99 25.31
N GLU A 98 17.76 -8.22 26.53
CA GLU A 98 16.78 -9.26 26.84
C GLU A 98 15.39 -8.78 26.42
N THR A 99 14.95 -9.19 25.22
CA THR A 99 13.67 -8.78 24.63
C THR A 99 12.65 -9.91 24.49
N GLY A 100 12.95 -11.10 25.01
CA GLY A 100 12.13 -12.31 24.82
C GLY A 100 10.66 -12.11 25.18
N LYS A 101 10.35 -11.63 26.38
CA LYS A 101 8.97 -11.38 26.81
C LYS A 101 8.23 -10.35 25.96
N TRP A 102 8.96 -9.33 25.47
CA TRP A 102 8.38 -8.33 24.58
C TRP A 102 8.04 -8.92 23.21
N LEU A 103 8.90 -9.75 22.67
CA LEU A 103 8.66 -10.45 21.43
C LEU A 103 7.49 -11.44 21.56
N ASP A 104 7.40 -12.18 22.67
CA ASP A 104 6.27 -13.06 22.96
C ASP A 104 4.94 -12.28 22.95
N THR A 105 4.89 -11.12 23.61
CA THR A 105 3.71 -10.23 23.61
C THR A 105 3.32 -9.79 22.21
N ILE A 106 4.30 -9.41 21.37
CA ILE A 106 4.04 -9.02 19.98
C ILE A 106 3.49 -10.18 19.15
N GLU A 107 4.03 -11.39 19.32
CA GLU A 107 3.53 -12.59 18.64
C GLU A 107 2.12 -12.96 19.10
N ASP A 108 1.79 -12.81 20.38
CA ASP A 108 0.42 -12.98 20.88
C ASP A 108 -0.54 -12.01 20.18
N TRP A 109 -0.20 -10.73 20.07
CA TRP A 109 -1.03 -9.76 19.35
C TRP A 109 -1.18 -10.08 17.86
N LYS A 110 -0.14 -10.61 17.21
CA LYS A 110 -0.23 -11.05 15.81
C LYS A 110 -1.16 -12.27 15.68
N ALA A 111 -1.14 -13.17 16.65
CA ALA A 111 -1.98 -14.37 16.66
C ALA A 111 -3.45 -14.04 16.93
N GLU A 112 -3.73 -13.13 17.86
CA GLU A 112 -5.08 -12.69 18.21
C GLU A 112 -5.72 -11.81 17.15
N HIS A 113 -4.90 -10.96 16.50
CA HIS A 113 -5.34 -9.99 15.49
C HIS A 113 -4.56 -10.11 14.18
N PRO A 114 -4.66 -11.24 13.47
CA PRO A 114 -3.90 -11.47 12.25
C PRO A 114 -4.35 -10.51 11.15
N LEU A 115 -3.36 -9.94 10.46
CA LEU A 115 -3.61 -9.08 9.29
C LEU A 115 -4.01 -9.94 8.10
N LYS A 116 -5.31 -10.08 7.86
CA LYS A 116 -5.88 -10.85 6.75
C LYS A 116 -7.27 -10.38 6.40
N MET A 117 -7.64 -10.45 5.13
CA MET A 117 -9.01 -10.23 4.67
C MET A 117 -9.88 -11.45 4.95
N LYS A 118 -11.19 -11.23 5.11
CA LYS A 118 -12.17 -12.33 5.22
C LYS A 118 -12.19 -13.14 3.93
N LYS A 119 -12.06 -14.45 4.04
CA LYS A 119 -12.18 -15.34 2.87
C LYS A 119 -13.61 -15.28 2.32
N LYS A 120 -13.74 -15.08 1.03
CA LYS A 120 -15.03 -15.05 0.31
C LYS A 120 -14.86 -15.66 -1.09
N PRO A 121 -15.96 -16.08 -1.76
CA PRO A 121 -15.86 -16.62 -3.11
C PRO A 121 -15.36 -15.61 -4.14
N ILE A 122 -15.71 -14.34 -3.97
CA ILE A 122 -15.27 -13.24 -4.84
C ILE A 122 -13.79 -12.96 -4.62
N MET A 123 -13.09 -12.59 -5.70
CA MET A 123 -11.68 -12.18 -5.65
C MET A 123 -11.45 -10.97 -4.76
N THR A 124 -10.42 -11.02 -3.93
CA THR A 124 -10.00 -9.94 -3.05
C THR A 124 -8.66 -9.36 -3.49
N PRO A 125 -8.34 -8.12 -3.12
CA PRO A 125 -7.00 -7.57 -3.32
C PRO A 125 -5.88 -8.45 -2.76
N GLN A 126 -6.10 -9.10 -1.61
CA GLN A 126 -5.14 -10.01 -1.01
C GLN A 126 -4.84 -11.22 -1.90
N ASP A 127 -5.86 -11.83 -2.53
CA ASP A 127 -5.66 -12.98 -3.43
C ASP A 127 -4.69 -12.64 -4.57
N VAL A 128 -4.83 -11.44 -5.16
CA VAL A 128 -3.97 -10.97 -6.25
C VAL A 128 -2.54 -10.70 -5.76
N ILE A 129 -2.39 -10.03 -4.62
CA ILE A 129 -1.08 -9.67 -4.06
C ILE A 129 -0.32 -10.94 -3.61
N GLU A 130 -1.02 -11.90 -3.01
CA GLU A 130 -0.43 -13.20 -2.64
C GLU A 130 0.00 -14.00 -3.88
N ALA A 131 -0.73 -13.91 -4.99
CA ALA A 131 -0.30 -14.51 -6.25
C ALA A 131 1.00 -13.87 -6.77
N ILE A 132 1.13 -12.53 -6.67
CA ILE A 132 2.38 -11.83 -6.98
C ILE A 132 3.52 -12.33 -6.09
N ASN A 133 3.28 -12.50 -4.79
CA ASN A 133 4.30 -13.01 -3.85
C ASN A 133 4.80 -14.42 -4.25
N ARG A 134 3.88 -15.30 -4.66
CA ARG A 134 4.21 -16.68 -5.07
C ARG A 134 4.89 -16.80 -6.43
N ILE A 135 4.54 -15.93 -7.38
CA ILE A 135 5.00 -16.04 -8.77
C ILE A 135 6.33 -15.33 -8.99
N PHE A 136 6.55 -14.22 -8.30
CA PHE A 136 7.71 -13.35 -8.52
C PHE A 136 8.65 -13.39 -7.31
N ASP A 137 9.75 -14.10 -7.41
CA ASP A 137 10.82 -14.06 -6.41
C ASP A 137 11.57 -12.73 -6.45
N GLU A 138 11.69 -12.15 -7.65
CA GLU A 138 12.31 -10.85 -7.91
C GLU A 138 11.34 -9.97 -8.70
N ALA A 139 11.10 -8.74 -8.25
CA ALA A 139 10.30 -7.74 -8.96
C ALA A 139 10.45 -6.35 -8.36
N ILE A 140 10.14 -5.35 -9.15
CA ILE A 140 9.86 -4.01 -8.66
C ILE A 140 8.34 -3.78 -8.72
N ILE A 141 7.73 -3.64 -7.56
CA ILE A 141 6.31 -3.35 -7.43
C ILE A 141 6.15 -1.83 -7.32
N VAL A 142 5.33 -1.25 -8.17
CA VAL A 142 5.04 0.19 -8.16
C VAL A 142 3.56 0.38 -7.89
N THR A 143 3.18 1.11 -6.84
CA THR A 143 1.76 1.35 -6.58
C THR A 143 1.34 2.76 -6.96
N ASP A 144 0.16 2.88 -7.55
CA ASP A 144 -0.61 4.11 -7.54
C ASP A 144 -1.18 4.38 -6.13
N VAL A 145 -2.00 5.41 -5.96
CA VAL A 145 -2.51 5.86 -4.67
C VAL A 145 -4.00 5.57 -4.50
N GLY A 146 -4.35 4.90 -3.41
CA GLY A 146 -5.71 4.50 -3.07
C GLY A 146 -5.75 3.24 -2.19
N GLN A 147 -6.90 2.55 -2.13
CA GLN A 147 -7.03 1.30 -1.37
C GLN A 147 -6.02 0.23 -1.84
N HIS A 148 -5.82 0.10 -3.15
CA HIS A 148 -4.84 -0.82 -3.73
C HIS A 148 -3.41 -0.59 -3.21
N GLN A 149 -3.01 0.67 -2.94
CA GLN A 149 -1.73 0.99 -2.30
C GLN A 149 -1.69 0.45 -0.87
N MET A 150 -2.77 0.66 -0.11
CA MET A 150 -2.83 0.20 1.28
C MET A 150 -2.82 -1.34 1.35
N PHE A 151 -3.63 -2.02 0.53
CA PHE A 151 -3.61 -3.47 0.43
C PHE A 151 -2.23 -4.00 0.02
N THR A 152 -1.59 -3.38 -0.98
CA THR A 152 -0.23 -3.75 -1.36
C THR A 152 0.73 -3.54 -0.21
N ALA A 153 0.66 -2.41 0.48
CA ALA A 153 1.51 -2.17 1.64
C ALA A 153 1.25 -3.16 2.79
N GLN A 154 0.06 -3.72 2.94
CA GLN A 154 -0.25 -4.72 3.96
C GLN A 154 0.24 -6.12 3.60
N PHE A 155 0.07 -6.56 2.35
CA PHE A 155 0.19 -7.96 1.96
C PHE A 155 1.40 -8.30 1.08
N ILE A 156 2.08 -7.30 0.48
CA ILE A 156 3.25 -7.59 -0.35
C ILE A 156 4.46 -7.96 0.50
N GLU A 157 5.12 -9.03 0.13
CA GLU A 157 6.42 -9.38 0.68
C GLU A 157 7.52 -8.55 0.01
N ILE A 158 8.34 -7.91 0.82
CA ILE A 158 9.51 -7.16 0.38
C ILE A 158 10.74 -7.90 0.85
N THR A 159 11.65 -8.18 -0.08
CA THR A 159 12.89 -8.90 0.15
C THR A 159 14.07 -8.08 -0.39
N GLU A 160 15.27 -8.64 -0.36
CA GLU A 160 16.41 -8.01 -1.02
C GLU A 160 16.21 -7.89 -2.54
N LYS A 161 15.43 -8.79 -3.15
CA LYS A 161 15.15 -8.84 -4.59
C LYS A 161 13.80 -8.25 -4.99
N LYS A 162 12.84 -8.19 -4.07
CA LYS A 162 11.50 -7.64 -4.33
C LYS A 162 11.38 -6.28 -3.67
N LYS A 163 11.23 -5.23 -4.46
CA LYS A 163 11.21 -3.83 -4.03
C LYS A 163 9.81 -3.22 -4.19
N LEU A 164 9.51 -2.21 -3.38
CA LEU A 164 8.26 -1.47 -3.45
C LEU A 164 8.54 0.02 -3.64
N LEU A 165 7.97 0.60 -4.69
CA LEU A 165 7.98 2.03 -4.97
C LEU A 165 6.56 2.59 -4.82
N MET A 166 6.42 3.71 -4.16
CA MET A 166 5.12 4.36 -3.95
C MET A 166 5.25 5.86 -3.72
N SER A 167 4.24 6.61 -4.08
CA SER A 167 4.11 8.02 -3.68
C SER A 167 3.60 8.11 -2.23
N GLY A 168 4.43 7.65 -1.27
CA GLY A 168 4.06 7.57 0.15
C GLY A 168 4.15 8.91 0.91
N GLY A 169 4.79 9.91 0.33
CA GLY A 169 4.92 11.25 0.92
C GLY A 169 3.75 12.17 0.59
N LEU A 170 3.50 12.40 -0.70
CA LEU A 170 2.46 13.29 -1.21
C LEU A 170 1.15 12.56 -1.53
N GLY A 171 1.19 11.26 -1.81
CA GLY A 171 0.00 10.50 -2.17
C GLY A 171 -0.57 10.91 -3.54
N THR A 172 0.29 11.00 -4.54
CA THR A 172 -0.07 11.48 -5.89
C THR A 172 -0.76 10.37 -6.67
N MET A 173 -2.06 10.49 -6.92
CA MET A 173 -2.77 9.61 -7.84
C MET A 173 -2.25 9.80 -9.27
N GLY A 174 -2.14 8.70 -10.03
CA GLY A 174 -1.52 8.68 -11.35
C GLY A 174 -0.02 8.38 -11.34
N TYR A 175 0.59 8.14 -10.18
CA TYR A 175 2.02 7.81 -10.07
C TYR A 175 2.35 6.41 -10.61
N GLY A 176 1.41 5.47 -10.57
CA GLY A 176 1.66 4.04 -10.80
C GLY A 176 2.33 3.75 -12.14
N MET A 177 1.71 4.15 -13.25
CA MET A 177 2.23 3.87 -14.59
C MET A 177 3.53 4.62 -14.91
N PRO A 178 3.65 5.95 -14.72
CA PRO A 178 4.91 6.67 -14.93
C PRO A 178 6.05 6.16 -14.06
N GLY A 179 5.75 5.83 -12.79
CA GLY A 179 6.72 5.24 -11.87
C GLY A 179 7.22 3.87 -12.33
N ALA A 180 6.34 3.04 -12.91
CA ALA A 180 6.70 1.74 -13.46
C ALA A 180 7.58 1.86 -14.72
N ILE A 181 7.30 2.84 -15.58
CA ILE A 181 8.14 3.14 -16.74
C ILE A 181 9.55 3.51 -16.29
N GLY A 182 9.68 4.44 -15.35
CA GLY A 182 10.99 4.82 -14.80
C GLY A 182 11.71 3.66 -14.13
N ALA A 183 11.00 2.82 -13.37
CA ALA A 183 11.55 1.61 -12.77
C ALA A 183 12.08 0.62 -13.81
N LYS A 184 11.33 0.41 -14.90
CA LYS A 184 11.71 -0.54 -15.95
C LYS A 184 12.89 -0.05 -16.77
N ILE A 185 12.94 1.24 -17.07
CA ILE A 185 14.11 1.86 -17.76
C ILE A 185 15.36 1.75 -16.90
N GLY A 186 15.24 2.02 -15.59
CA GLY A 186 16.36 1.93 -14.67
C GLY A 186 16.80 0.50 -14.32
N ASN A 187 15.93 -0.50 -14.54
CA ASN A 187 16.18 -1.91 -14.25
C ASN A 187 15.62 -2.80 -15.39
N PRO A 188 16.25 -2.81 -16.55
CA PRO A 188 15.69 -3.43 -17.75
C PRO A 188 15.47 -4.93 -17.62
N ASP A 189 16.25 -5.63 -16.81
CA ASP A 189 16.17 -7.08 -16.65
C ASP A 189 15.19 -7.51 -15.56
N THR A 190 14.80 -6.61 -14.65
CA THR A 190 13.91 -6.92 -13.54
C THR A 190 12.44 -6.81 -13.95
N PRO A 191 11.58 -7.76 -13.62
CA PRO A 191 10.14 -7.62 -13.80
C PRO A 191 9.59 -6.41 -13.05
N VAL A 192 8.75 -5.61 -13.71
CA VAL A 192 8.09 -4.46 -13.10
C VAL A 192 6.58 -4.64 -13.15
N ILE A 193 5.95 -4.53 -11.99
CA ILE A 193 4.50 -4.67 -11.81
C ILE A 193 3.97 -3.36 -11.25
N SER A 194 3.08 -2.70 -12.00
CA SER A 194 2.31 -1.56 -11.52
C SER A 194 0.99 -2.02 -10.92
N ILE A 195 0.61 -1.54 -9.74
CA ILE A 195 -0.68 -1.82 -9.11
C ILE A 195 -1.42 -0.50 -8.95
N SER A 196 -2.52 -0.36 -9.68
CA SER A 196 -3.34 0.85 -9.71
C SER A 196 -4.80 0.51 -9.42
N GLY A 197 -5.58 1.47 -8.98
CA GLY A 197 -7.03 1.40 -9.05
C GLY A 197 -7.53 1.90 -10.40
N ASP A 198 -8.77 1.60 -10.72
CA ASP A 198 -9.46 2.07 -11.92
C ASP A 198 -9.44 3.61 -12.07
N GLY A 199 -9.63 4.35 -10.98
CA GLY A 199 -9.54 5.81 -11.00
C GLY A 199 -8.12 6.35 -11.12
N GLY A 200 -7.14 5.74 -10.45
CA GLY A 200 -5.74 6.17 -10.48
C GLY A 200 -5.10 5.94 -11.85
N PHE A 201 -5.34 4.78 -12.44
CA PHE A 201 -4.82 4.44 -13.77
C PHE A 201 -5.27 5.42 -14.86
N GLN A 202 -6.53 5.89 -14.80
CA GLN A 202 -7.07 6.85 -15.76
C GLN A 202 -6.36 8.20 -15.75
N MET A 203 -5.70 8.59 -14.65
CA MET A 203 -5.07 9.90 -14.53
C MET A 203 -3.84 10.06 -15.43
N ASN A 204 -3.13 8.97 -15.68
CA ASN A 204 -1.95 8.94 -16.55
C ASN A 204 -1.95 7.73 -17.50
N SER A 205 -3.12 7.31 -17.96
CA SER A 205 -3.26 6.18 -18.90
C SER A 205 -2.57 6.40 -20.23
N GLN A 206 -2.38 7.68 -20.64
CA GLN A 206 -1.66 8.05 -21.86
C GLN A 206 -0.19 7.61 -21.83
N GLU A 207 0.41 7.40 -20.67
CA GLU A 207 1.79 6.90 -20.53
C GLU A 207 1.93 5.45 -21.02
N LEU A 208 0.82 4.76 -21.27
CA LEU A 208 0.85 3.48 -21.94
C LEU A 208 1.47 3.58 -23.34
N ALA A 209 1.30 4.72 -24.04
CA ALA A 209 1.96 5.00 -25.29
C ALA A 209 3.49 4.98 -25.15
N THR A 210 4.03 5.59 -24.10
CA THR A 210 5.46 5.56 -23.78
C THR A 210 5.95 4.13 -23.56
N ALA A 211 5.21 3.33 -22.77
CA ALA A 211 5.58 1.95 -22.50
C ALA A 211 5.57 1.06 -23.76
N VAL A 212 4.62 1.28 -24.68
CA VAL A 212 4.56 0.56 -25.96
C VAL A 212 5.69 1.00 -26.90
N LEU A 213 5.91 2.32 -27.02
CA LEU A 213 6.93 2.87 -27.92
C LEU A 213 8.34 2.44 -27.52
N GLU A 214 8.63 2.43 -26.23
CA GLU A 214 9.93 2.04 -25.66
C GLU A 214 10.04 0.52 -25.44
N GLU A 215 9.08 -0.27 -25.93
CA GLU A 215 9.06 -1.73 -25.80
C GLU A 215 9.26 -2.23 -24.36
N LEU A 216 8.60 -1.60 -23.38
CA LEU A 216 8.72 -1.91 -21.94
C LEU A 216 7.69 -2.95 -21.52
N PRO A 217 8.08 -4.21 -21.22
CA PRO A 217 7.16 -5.27 -20.79
C PRO A 217 6.74 -5.09 -19.31
N ILE A 218 5.98 -4.05 -19.03
CA ILE A 218 5.41 -3.76 -17.73
C ILE A 218 4.10 -4.52 -17.56
N ILE A 219 3.86 -5.09 -16.40
CA ILE A 219 2.57 -5.69 -16.04
C ILE A 219 1.79 -4.68 -15.21
N SER A 220 0.73 -4.09 -15.79
CA SER A 220 -0.14 -3.12 -15.11
C SER A 220 -1.38 -3.83 -14.56
N CYS A 221 -1.44 -4.02 -13.25
CA CYS A 221 -2.59 -4.57 -12.54
C CYS A 221 -3.56 -3.44 -12.19
N ILE A 222 -4.80 -3.52 -12.68
CA ILE A 222 -5.86 -2.58 -12.36
C ILE A 222 -6.85 -3.28 -11.41
N PHE A 223 -6.92 -2.82 -10.16
CA PHE A 223 -7.94 -3.26 -9.21
C PHE A 223 -9.19 -2.43 -9.46
N ASN A 224 -10.12 -3.01 -10.23
CA ASN A 224 -11.33 -2.34 -10.64
C ASN A 224 -12.49 -2.65 -9.69
N ASN A 225 -12.86 -1.68 -8.86
CA ASN A 225 -14.07 -1.73 -8.02
C ASN A 225 -15.09 -0.67 -8.46
N ASN A 226 -14.85 0.01 -9.56
CA ASN A 226 -15.66 1.09 -10.13
C ASN A 226 -15.89 2.27 -9.17
N ASN A 227 -14.93 2.50 -8.26
CA ASN A 227 -15.03 3.56 -7.26
C ASN A 227 -13.66 4.17 -6.95
N LEU A 228 -13.67 5.44 -6.53
CA LEU A 228 -12.58 6.02 -5.77
C LEU A 228 -12.61 5.42 -4.35
N GLY A 229 -12.07 4.19 -4.24
CA GLY A 229 -12.34 3.28 -3.13
C GLY A 229 -11.97 3.84 -1.76
N MET A 230 -10.84 4.55 -1.62
CA MET A 230 -10.43 5.11 -0.31
C MET A 230 -11.39 6.22 0.13
N VAL A 231 -11.82 7.11 -0.77
CA VAL A 231 -12.79 8.16 -0.42
C VAL A 231 -14.15 7.56 -0.09
N ARG A 232 -14.57 6.53 -0.86
CA ARG A 232 -15.81 5.78 -0.58
C ARG A 232 -15.77 5.10 0.80
N GLN A 233 -14.63 4.51 1.19
CA GLN A 233 -14.42 3.93 2.51
C GLN A 233 -14.68 4.95 3.63
N TRP A 234 -14.12 6.15 3.52
CA TRP A 234 -14.35 7.23 4.47
C TRP A 234 -15.82 7.64 4.54
N GLN A 235 -16.47 7.78 3.39
CA GLN A 235 -17.90 8.10 3.33
C GLN A 235 -18.75 7.01 3.97
N LYS A 236 -18.37 5.74 3.80
CA LYS A 236 -19.05 4.60 4.43
C LYS A 236 -18.91 4.63 5.94
N LEU A 237 -17.69 4.79 6.45
CA LEU A 237 -17.37 4.65 7.86
C LEU A 237 -17.76 5.88 8.69
N PHE A 238 -17.57 7.10 8.15
CA PHE A 238 -17.63 8.31 8.95
C PHE A 238 -18.71 9.31 8.51
N TYR A 239 -19.33 9.12 7.35
CA TYR A 239 -20.31 10.05 6.79
C TYR A 239 -21.66 9.41 6.50
N GLY A 240 -22.03 8.36 7.24
CA GLY A 240 -23.36 7.71 7.16
C GLY A 240 -23.70 7.18 5.77
N LYS A 241 -22.68 6.68 5.03
CA LYS A 241 -22.82 6.14 3.65
C LYS A 241 -23.33 7.18 2.64
N ARG A 242 -23.16 8.47 2.90
CA ARG A 242 -23.48 9.53 1.93
C ARG A 242 -22.41 9.59 0.84
N TYR A 243 -22.54 8.66 -0.10
CA TYR A 243 -21.60 8.56 -1.23
C TYR A 243 -21.78 9.75 -2.17
N SER A 244 -20.71 10.48 -2.43
CA SER A 244 -20.71 11.64 -3.31
C SER A 244 -19.45 11.62 -4.18
N MET A 245 -19.63 11.65 -5.49
CA MET A 245 -18.57 11.78 -6.50
C MET A 245 -17.48 10.71 -6.43
N THR A 246 -17.77 9.54 -5.87
CA THR A 246 -16.82 8.43 -5.72
C THR A 246 -17.13 7.24 -6.60
N CYS A 247 -18.38 7.11 -7.09
CA CYS A 247 -18.77 6.06 -8.00
C CYS A 247 -18.32 6.40 -9.43
N LEU A 248 -17.54 5.54 -10.04
CA LEU A 248 -17.09 5.67 -11.43
C LEU A 248 -18.07 5.03 -12.43
N ARG A 249 -19.21 4.56 -11.96
CA ARG A 249 -20.35 4.09 -12.78
C ARG A 249 -21.46 5.14 -12.89
N SER A 250 -21.27 6.35 -12.41
CA SER A 250 -22.35 7.33 -12.31
C SER A 250 -22.70 7.95 -13.67
N GLY A 251 -23.95 7.79 -14.10
CA GLY A 251 -24.57 8.62 -15.14
C GLY A 251 -25.40 9.76 -14.54
N ALA A 252 -25.90 10.67 -15.37
CA ALA A 252 -26.78 11.75 -14.93
C ALA A 252 -28.04 11.27 -14.19
N ALA A 253 -28.52 10.05 -14.53
CA ALA A 253 -29.71 9.44 -13.95
C ALA A 253 -29.51 8.92 -12.52
N CYS A 254 -28.26 8.61 -12.10
CA CYS A 254 -28.01 8.01 -10.79
C CYS A 254 -27.41 8.98 -9.75
N ARG A 255 -27.41 10.28 -10.01
CA ARG A 255 -26.92 11.30 -9.07
C ARG A 255 -27.62 11.18 -7.71
N GLY A 256 -26.88 10.76 -6.69
CA GLY A 256 -27.37 10.60 -5.32
C GLY A 256 -28.24 9.35 -5.07
N LYS A 257 -28.42 8.46 -6.03
CA LYS A 257 -29.23 7.23 -5.94
C LYS A 257 -28.38 5.95 -6.08
N CYS A 258 -27.17 5.95 -5.52
CA CYS A 258 -26.31 4.77 -5.54
C CYS A 258 -27.01 3.56 -4.88
N GLY A 259 -27.18 2.47 -5.64
CA GLY A 259 -27.88 1.25 -5.20
C GLY A 259 -29.39 1.24 -5.42
N GLU A 260 -30.01 2.36 -5.82
CA GLU A 260 -31.46 2.42 -6.13
C GLU A 260 -31.76 2.25 -7.62
N VAL A 261 -30.78 2.50 -8.47
CA VAL A 261 -30.90 2.39 -9.94
C VAL A 261 -29.71 1.63 -10.50
N GLU A 262 -29.94 0.92 -11.61
CA GLU A 262 -28.86 0.30 -12.36
C GLU A 262 -27.98 1.42 -12.97
N CYS A 263 -26.74 1.47 -12.52
CA CYS A 263 -25.79 2.49 -13.00
C CYS A 263 -25.08 1.99 -14.25
N PRO A 264 -25.05 2.75 -15.35
CA PRO A 264 -24.25 2.40 -16.50
C PRO A 264 -22.77 2.33 -16.13
N VAL A 265 -22.03 1.40 -16.71
CA VAL A 265 -20.58 1.31 -16.57
C VAL A 265 -19.96 2.54 -17.21
N TYR A 266 -19.23 3.33 -16.43
CA TYR A 266 -18.54 4.54 -16.88
C TYR A 266 -17.03 4.39 -16.92
N THR A 267 -16.47 3.42 -16.22
CA THR A 267 -15.03 3.13 -16.34
C THR A 267 -14.73 2.77 -17.79
N PRO A 268 -13.60 3.24 -18.34
CA PRO A 268 -13.17 2.81 -19.66
C PRO A 268 -13.10 1.29 -19.76
N ASP A 269 -13.38 0.76 -20.94
CA ASP A 269 -13.06 -0.62 -21.26
C ASP A 269 -11.52 -0.70 -21.38
N PHE A 270 -10.85 -1.16 -20.31
CA PHE A 270 -9.39 -1.22 -20.25
C PHE A 270 -8.80 -2.21 -21.25
N MET A 271 -9.58 -3.20 -21.71
CA MET A 271 -9.12 -4.12 -22.76
C MET A 271 -9.06 -3.42 -24.12
N LYS A 272 -10.09 -2.66 -24.47
CA LYS A 272 -10.06 -1.81 -25.68
C LYS A 272 -9.01 -0.70 -25.59
N LEU A 273 -8.80 -0.16 -24.40
CA LEU A 273 -7.76 0.84 -24.17
C LEU A 273 -6.37 0.23 -24.42
N ALA A 274 -6.10 -0.97 -23.91
CA ALA A 274 -4.85 -1.68 -24.17
C ALA A 274 -4.63 -1.87 -25.67
N ASP A 275 -5.62 -2.41 -26.37
CA ASP A 275 -5.57 -2.64 -27.82
C ASP A 275 -5.33 -1.34 -28.60
N ALA A 276 -6.03 -0.26 -28.26
CA ALA A 276 -5.89 1.05 -28.90
C ALA A 276 -4.47 1.64 -28.80
N TYR A 277 -3.73 1.33 -27.73
CA TYR A 277 -2.33 1.72 -27.56
C TYR A 277 -1.33 0.68 -28.12
N GLY A 278 -1.77 -0.50 -28.53
CA GLY A 278 -0.89 -1.59 -28.96
C GLY A 278 -0.31 -2.41 -27.78
N ALA A 279 -0.85 -2.26 -26.59
CA ALA A 279 -0.60 -3.13 -25.45
C ALA A 279 -1.50 -4.37 -25.52
N LYS A 280 -1.28 -5.33 -24.60
CA LYS A 280 -2.18 -6.49 -24.43
C LYS A 280 -3.01 -6.33 -23.15
N GLY A 281 -4.21 -6.88 -23.16
CA GLY A 281 -5.11 -6.85 -22.02
C GLY A 281 -5.67 -8.22 -21.66
N ILE A 282 -5.87 -8.49 -20.37
CA ILE A 282 -6.58 -9.66 -19.85
C ILE A 282 -7.51 -9.18 -18.75
N HIS A 283 -8.80 -9.49 -18.87
CA HIS A 283 -9.80 -9.22 -17.84
C HIS A 283 -10.00 -10.47 -16.98
N ILE A 284 -9.78 -10.36 -15.69
CA ILE A 284 -9.78 -11.44 -14.70
C ILE A 284 -11.00 -11.25 -13.78
N THR A 285 -11.91 -12.20 -13.84
CA THR A 285 -13.17 -12.17 -13.07
C THR A 285 -13.21 -13.23 -11.97
N LYS A 286 -12.32 -14.22 -12.02
CA LYS A 286 -12.26 -15.35 -11.08
C LYS A 286 -10.86 -15.54 -10.52
N LYS A 287 -10.79 -16.07 -9.29
CA LYS A 287 -9.51 -16.32 -8.60
C LYS A 287 -8.59 -17.28 -9.37
N GLU A 288 -9.17 -18.28 -10.01
CA GLU A 288 -8.43 -19.31 -10.75
C GLU A 288 -7.71 -18.76 -11.99
N GLU A 289 -8.12 -17.58 -12.45
CA GLU A 289 -7.57 -16.91 -13.63
C GLU A 289 -6.34 -16.03 -13.28
N ILE A 290 -6.12 -15.72 -11.98
CA ILE A 290 -5.05 -14.80 -11.53
C ILE A 290 -3.67 -15.30 -11.98
N GLU A 291 -3.29 -16.51 -11.56
CA GLU A 291 -1.95 -17.03 -11.87
C GLU A 291 -1.72 -17.27 -13.37
N PRO A 292 -2.68 -17.86 -14.11
CA PRO A 292 -2.56 -17.96 -15.58
C PRO A 292 -2.33 -16.63 -16.28
N ALA A 293 -3.03 -15.56 -15.86
CA ALA A 293 -2.87 -14.22 -16.44
C ALA A 293 -1.48 -13.64 -16.20
N PHE A 294 -0.93 -13.77 -14.99
CA PHE A 294 0.45 -13.36 -14.71
C PHE A 294 1.46 -14.16 -15.53
N ARG A 295 1.30 -15.50 -15.61
CA ARG A 295 2.19 -16.34 -16.39
C ARG A 295 2.15 -16.04 -17.89
N GLU A 296 1.00 -15.62 -18.42
CA GLU A 296 0.89 -15.17 -19.80
C GLU A 296 1.61 -13.84 -20.01
N ALA A 297 1.37 -12.85 -19.11
CA ALA A 297 2.00 -11.54 -19.20
C ALA A 297 3.56 -11.63 -19.09
N MET A 298 4.08 -12.54 -18.27
CA MET A 298 5.52 -12.78 -18.12
C MET A 298 6.21 -13.28 -19.38
N LYS A 299 5.50 -13.86 -20.33
CA LYS A 299 6.08 -14.30 -21.62
C LYS A 299 6.45 -13.11 -22.53
N SER A 300 5.91 -11.94 -22.24
CA SER A 300 6.21 -10.76 -23.04
C SER A 300 7.59 -10.22 -22.72
N THR A 301 8.35 -9.93 -23.78
CA THR A 301 9.69 -9.31 -23.68
C THR A 301 9.72 -7.86 -24.11
N LYS A 302 8.61 -7.36 -24.71
CA LYS A 302 8.56 -6.04 -25.33
C LYS A 302 7.22 -5.32 -25.11
N THR A 303 6.13 -6.06 -25.00
CA THR A 303 4.78 -5.48 -25.00
C THR A 303 4.26 -5.37 -23.56
N PRO A 304 3.80 -4.20 -23.11
CA PRO A 304 3.15 -4.07 -21.81
C PRO A 304 1.81 -4.78 -21.79
N TYR A 305 1.42 -5.24 -20.59
CA TYR A 305 0.14 -5.89 -20.33
C TYR A 305 -0.70 -5.10 -19.34
N ILE A 306 -1.99 -5.00 -19.60
CA ILE A 306 -3.00 -4.61 -18.61
C ILE A 306 -3.70 -5.87 -18.10
N LEU A 307 -3.62 -6.11 -16.81
CA LEU A 307 -4.38 -7.14 -16.10
C LEU A 307 -5.45 -6.44 -15.26
N GLU A 308 -6.71 -6.54 -15.68
CA GLU A 308 -7.83 -5.94 -14.96
C GLU A 308 -8.47 -6.99 -14.05
N PHE A 309 -8.57 -6.69 -12.76
CA PHE A 309 -9.11 -7.56 -11.73
C PHE A 309 -10.42 -6.98 -11.19
N ASP A 310 -11.51 -7.71 -11.27
CA ASP A 310 -12.80 -7.33 -10.68
C ASP A 310 -12.74 -7.49 -9.15
N ILE A 311 -12.68 -6.37 -8.44
CA ILE A 311 -12.60 -6.31 -6.98
C ILE A 311 -13.93 -5.82 -6.40
N ASP A 312 -14.35 -6.44 -5.30
CA ASP A 312 -15.57 -6.05 -4.61
C ASP A 312 -15.46 -4.62 -4.05
N PRO A 313 -16.37 -3.70 -4.41
CA PRO A 313 -16.38 -2.35 -3.87
C PRO A 313 -16.66 -2.28 -2.36
N GLU A 314 -17.12 -3.38 -1.75
CA GLU A 314 -17.33 -3.47 -0.31
C GLU A 314 -16.08 -3.88 0.46
N ASP A 315 -14.99 -4.25 -0.23
CA ASP A 315 -13.69 -4.49 0.39
C ASP A 315 -13.10 -3.20 0.93
N LEU A 316 -12.92 -3.14 2.24
CA LEU A 316 -12.32 -2.01 2.94
C LEU A 316 -10.95 -2.38 3.50
N VAL A 317 -10.09 -1.37 3.59
CA VAL A 317 -8.76 -1.53 4.19
C VAL A 317 -8.88 -1.51 5.70
N TYR A 318 -8.64 -2.63 6.33
CA TYR A 318 -8.58 -2.79 7.78
C TYR A 318 -7.23 -3.36 8.20
N PRO A 319 -6.81 -3.10 9.45
CA PRO A 319 -7.38 -2.17 10.43
C PRO A 319 -7.37 -0.72 9.97
N MET A 320 -8.19 0.12 10.63
CA MET A 320 -8.18 1.56 10.39
C MET A 320 -8.34 2.32 11.71
N VAL A 321 -7.40 3.21 12.02
CA VAL A 321 -7.55 4.16 13.13
C VAL A 321 -8.57 5.22 12.75
N LYS A 322 -9.49 5.51 13.67
CA LYS A 322 -10.49 6.58 13.47
C LYS A 322 -9.80 7.93 13.31
N PRO A 323 -10.31 8.84 12.46
CA PRO A 323 -9.78 10.20 12.39
C PRO A 323 -9.77 10.88 13.76
N GLY A 324 -8.59 11.38 14.17
CA GLY A 324 -8.39 11.99 15.48
C GLY A 324 -8.41 11.02 16.67
N GLY A 325 -8.45 9.71 16.39
CA GLY A 325 -8.35 8.66 17.40
C GLY A 325 -6.89 8.35 17.80
N THR A 326 -6.74 7.55 18.85
CA THR A 326 -5.47 7.00 19.30
C THR A 326 -5.09 5.76 18.47
N LEU A 327 -3.87 5.25 18.60
CA LEU A 327 -3.45 4.02 17.92
C LEU A 327 -4.24 2.77 18.39
N GLU A 328 -4.91 2.85 19.55
CA GLU A 328 -5.79 1.82 20.09
C GLU A 328 -7.21 1.87 19.50
N ASP A 329 -7.64 3.04 18.98
CA ASP A 329 -8.97 3.24 18.40
C ASP A 329 -9.10 2.58 17.01
N LEU A 330 -8.72 1.31 16.91
CA LEU A 330 -8.73 0.55 15.68
C LEU A 330 -10.12 0.02 15.34
N ILE A 331 -10.58 0.30 14.14
CA ILE A 331 -11.70 -0.40 13.51
C ILE A 331 -11.09 -1.64 12.85
N MET A 332 -11.43 -2.81 13.36
CA MET A 332 -10.87 -4.08 12.87
C MET A 332 -11.67 -4.66 11.71
N ASP A 333 -12.98 -4.49 11.73
CA ASP A 333 -13.90 -4.83 10.63
C ASP A 333 -15.27 -4.16 10.86
N CYS A 334 -16.19 -4.26 9.87
CA CYS A 334 -17.60 -3.81 9.96
C CYS A 334 -18.54 -4.96 9.62
#